data_dc4d1cb8ad27c9d26b37a6bf26c4f4a0
#
_entry.id   dc4d1cb8ad27c9d26b37a6bf26c4f4a0
#
_cell.length_a   1.000
_cell.length_b   1.000
_cell.length_c   1.000
_cell.angle_alpha   90.00
_cell.angle_beta   90.00
_cell.angle_gamma   90.00
#
_symmetry.space_group_name_H-M   'P 1'
#
loop_
_entity.id
_entity.type
_entity.pdbx_description
1 polymer ?
#
loop_
_entity_poly.entity_id
_entity_poly.type
_entity_poly.pdbx_seq_one_letter_code
_entity_poly.pdbx_strand_id
1 'polypeptide(L)'
;CIVGAVSDGHKYIGQIKDKAAVIVVQKGSDYEVPSGDVTLIECDNTRLALALMSAAFYGNPDKKLFTIGITGTKGKTTTTYMIKNVLCACGIKTGLIGTIETVIGDETIPSCNTTPESLQIHETFRKMVDAGCKAVVMEVSSQGLKLDRTAGIMFDIGVFTNLEPDHIGPDEHASFEEYLECKAKLFKQCRTGIVNVDDKHTKDILKNSICTTESYGVSETADIRAVDVKLLHEPGKIGLTYKCQGLINMDVALSLPGMFSVYNSLCAIAVTRHFNVDKDIVENVLKDVKVKGRIELVKVSDKFTLMIDYAHN
;
A
#
# COMPACT_ATOMS: atom_id res chain seq x y z
N CYS A 1 2.90 -0.75 25.97
CA CYS A 1 1.92 0.36 25.89
C CYS A 1 2.32 1.30 24.76
N ILE A 2 1.40 1.71 23.94
CA ILE A 2 1.66 2.63 22.81
C ILE A 2 0.86 3.91 22.99
N VAL A 3 1.42 5.03 22.58
CA VAL A 3 0.70 6.29 22.43
C VAL A 3 -0.11 6.22 21.13
N GLY A 4 -1.43 6.13 21.25
CA GLY A 4 -2.37 6.11 20.13
C GLY A 4 -2.76 7.52 19.67
N ALA A 5 -3.41 7.62 18.51
CA ALA A 5 -3.94 8.90 18.01
C ALA A 5 -5.08 9.45 18.90
N VAL A 6 -5.86 8.55 19.50
CA VAL A 6 -7.05 8.90 20.30
C VAL A 6 -6.89 8.55 21.77
N SER A 7 -6.08 7.55 22.10
CA SER A 7 -5.92 7.02 23.45
C SER A 7 -4.47 6.65 23.72
N ASP A 8 -4.03 6.89 24.96
CA ASP A 8 -2.73 6.48 25.45
C ASP A 8 -2.85 5.15 26.21
N GLY A 9 -2.15 4.11 25.72
CA GLY A 9 -2.13 2.77 26.28
C GLY A 9 -1.53 2.68 27.69
N HIS A 10 -0.74 3.69 28.13
CA HIS A 10 -0.15 3.72 29.47
C HIS A 10 -1.20 3.82 30.57
N LYS A 11 -2.37 4.40 30.30
CA LYS A 11 -3.50 4.48 31.23
C LYS A 11 -4.06 3.12 31.65
N TYR A 12 -3.76 2.07 30.90
CA TYR A 12 -4.27 0.72 31.15
C TYR A 12 -3.27 -0.19 31.89
N ILE A 13 -2.09 0.32 32.28
CA ILE A 13 -1.05 -0.46 32.97
C ILE A 13 -1.61 -1.14 34.22
N GLY A 14 -2.39 -0.42 35.04
CA GLY A 14 -3.01 -0.98 36.24
C GLY A 14 -3.93 -2.17 35.99
N GLN A 15 -4.53 -2.27 34.78
CA GLN A 15 -5.44 -3.38 34.40
C GLN A 15 -4.72 -4.63 33.88
N ILE A 16 -3.47 -4.47 33.44
CA ILE A 16 -2.69 -5.55 32.81
C ILE A 16 -1.52 -6.04 33.65
N LYS A 17 -1.14 -5.32 34.72
CA LYS A 17 0.04 -5.61 35.55
C LYS A 17 0.09 -7.05 36.08
N ASP A 18 -1.07 -7.59 36.47
CA ASP A 18 -1.15 -8.95 37.01
C ASP A 18 -1.23 -10.04 35.92
N LYS A 19 -1.29 -9.64 34.63
CA LYS A 19 -1.40 -10.52 33.46
C LYS A 19 -0.17 -10.50 32.56
N ALA A 20 0.77 -9.60 32.84
CA ALA A 20 1.95 -9.40 32.02
C ALA A 20 3.23 -9.58 32.86
N ALA A 21 4.16 -10.39 32.39
CA ALA A 21 5.49 -10.52 32.97
C ALA A 21 6.36 -9.30 32.66
N VAL A 22 6.15 -8.68 31.48
CA VAL A 22 6.88 -7.52 30.99
C VAL A 22 5.92 -6.49 30.39
N ILE A 23 6.11 -5.24 30.71
CA ILE A 23 5.38 -4.12 30.11
C ILE A 23 6.41 -3.16 29.50
N VAL A 24 6.28 -2.90 28.19
CA VAL A 24 7.10 -1.91 27.50
C VAL A 24 6.38 -0.57 27.51
N VAL A 25 7.06 0.49 27.98
CA VAL A 25 6.52 1.82 28.15
C VAL A 25 7.39 2.86 27.43
N GLN A 26 6.76 3.96 27.03
CA GLN A 26 7.48 5.04 26.37
C GLN A 26 8.08 5.97 27.42
N LYS A 27 9.35 6.27 27.26
CA LYS A 27 10.09 7.18 28.14
C LYS A 27 9.41 8.55 28.20
N GLY A 28 9.22 9.04 29.43
CA GLY A 28 8.58 10.32 29.65
C GLY A 28 7.05 10.33 29.56
N SER A 29 6.40 9.16 29.35
CA SER A 29 4.96 9.05 29.49
C SER A 29 4.55 9.08 30.96
N ASP A 30 3.33 9.59 31.23
CA ASP A 30 2.73 9.59 32.55
C ASP A 30 2.00 8.27 32.80
N TYR A 31 2.47 7.51 33.80
CA TYR A 31 1.86 6.25 34.23
C TYR A 31 2.21 5.92 35.68
N GLU A 32 1.31 5.22 36.35
CA GLU A 32 1.61 4.66 37.66
C GLU A 32 2.53 3.43 37.54
N VAL A 33 3.65 3.46 38.25
CA VAL A 33 4.56 2.31 38.30
C VAL A 33 3.82 1.16 39.01
N PRO A 34 3.60 0.02 38.35
CA PRO A 34 2.86 -1.08 38.93
C PRO A 34 3.64 -1.70 40.09
N SER A 35 2.95 -2.02 41.18
CA SER A 35 3.49 -2.84 42.26
C SER A 35 3.41 -4.31 41.91
N GLY A 36 4.44 -5.13 42.16
CA GLY A 36 4.47 -6.56 41.91
C GLY A 36 5.66 -7.00 41.05
N ASP A 37 5.68 -8.26 40.61
CA ASP A 37 6.79 -8.89 39.88
C ASP A 37 6.81 -8.58 38.37
N VAL A 38 6.20 -7.49 37.94
CA VAL A 38 6.20 -7.09 36.54
C VAL A 38 7.48 -6.31 36.19
N THR A 39 8.15 -6.69 35.11
CA THR A 39 9.30 -5.97 34.60
C THR A 39 8.86 -4.83 33.69
N LEU A 40 9.31 -3.60 33.95
CA LEU A 40 9.11 -2.47 33.06
C LEU A 40 10.35 -2.26 32.20
N ILE A 41 10.13 -2.08 30.88
CA ILE A 41 11.16 -1.72 29.92
C ILE A 41 10.80 -0.37 29.32
N GLU A 42 11.63 0.62 29.54
CA GLU A 42 11.46 1.94 28.93
C GLU A 42 12.17 2.00 27.57
N CYS A 43 11.51 2.58 26.57
CA CYS A 43 12.10 2.87 25.26
C CYS A 43 11.63 4.23 24.74
N ASP A 44 12.40 4.80 23.81
CA ASP A 44 12.10 6.13 23.25
C ASP A 44 10.90 6.12 22.30
N ASN A 45 10.61 4.98 21.65
CA ASN A 45 9.49 4.84 20.71
C ASN A 45 8.84 3.45 20.86
N THR A 46 7.72 3.38 21.55
CA THR A 46 6.99 2.12 21.78
C THR A 46 6.29 1.59 20.52
N ARG A 47 6.01 2.42 19.51
CA ARG A 47 5.45 1.96 18.24
C ARG A 47 6.51 1.22 17.42
N LEU A 48 7.73 1.75 17.36
CA LEU A 48 8.87 1.05 16.76
C LEU A 48 9.15 -0.26 17.51
N ALA A 49 9.16 -0.22 18.83
CA ALA A 49 9.34 -1.41 19.66
C ALA A 49 8.28 -2.46 19.35
N LEU A 50 6.98 -2.08 19.26
CA LEU A 50 5.91 -2.99 18.91
C LEU A 50 6.14 -3.61 17.52
N ALA A 51 6.56 -2.82 16.54
CA ALA A 51 6.80 -3.32 15.18
C ALA A 51 7.92 -4.37 15.15
N LEU A 52 9.07 -4.06 15.79
CA LEU A 52 10.22 -4.98 15.85
C LEU A 52 9.92 -6.25 16.64
N MET A 53 9.23 -6.12 17.78
CA MET A 53 8.80 -7.27 18.59
C MET A 53 7.80 -8.15 17.82
N SER A 54 6.85 -7.56 17.10
CA SER A 54 5.89 -8.29 16.27
C SER A 54 6.58 -9.04 15.14
N ALA A 55 7.53 -8.41 14.45
CA ALA A 55 8.33 -9.06 13.43
C ALA A 55 9.06 -10.30 13.99
N ALA A 56 9.74 -10.13 15.13
CA ALA A 56 10.47 -11.21 15.78
C ALA A 56 9.53 -12.35 16.25
N PHE A 57 8.41 -11.99 16.88
CA PHE A 57 7.42 -12.96 17.38
C PHE A 57 6.87 -13.87 16.29
N TYR A 58 6.55 -13.30 15.11
CA TYR A 58 6.06 -14.05 13.96
C TYR A 58 7.17 -14.62 13.06
N GLY A 59 8.44 -14.54 13.48
CA GLY A 59 9.58 -15.12 12.78
C GLY A 59 9.99 -14.37 11.51
N ASN A 60 9.88 -13.03 11.50
CA ASN A 60 10.24 -12.11 10.42
C ASN A 60 9.61 -12.53 9.09
N PRO A 61 8.28 -12.59 9.00
CA PRO A 61 7.59 -13.11 7.83
C PRO A 61 7.75 -12.20 6.59
N ASP A 62 8.03 -10.91 6.80
CA ASP A 62 8.39 -9.95 5.76
C ASP A 62 9.58 -10.41 4.91
N LYS A 63 10.58 -11.10 5.52
CA LYS A 63 11.76 -11.64 4.82
C LYS A 63 11.48 -12.88 3.99
N LYS A 64 10.28 -13.46 4.09
CA LYS A 64 9.85 -14.67 3.37
C LYS A 64 8.87 -14.37 2.23
N LEU A 65 8.46 -13.11 2.10
CA LEU A 65 7.57 -12.60 1.07
C LEU A 65 8.30 -11.53 0.25
N PHE A 66 8.02 -11.46 -1.04
CA PHE A 66 8.36 -10.27 -1.81
C PHE A 66 7.35 -9.18 -1.46
N THR A 67 7.82 -8.11 -0.84
CA THR A 67 6.96 -7.09 -0.22
C THR A 67 6.85 -5.84 -1.10
N ILE A 68 5.62 -5.43 -1.42
CA ILE A 68 5.32 -4.27 -2.24
C ILE A 68 4.44 -3.32 -1.43
N GLY A 69 4.95 -2.12 -1.12
CA GLY A 69 4.22 -1.08 -0.40
C GLY A 69 3.81 0.06 -1.34
N ILE A 70 2.54 0.46 -1.33
CA ILE A 70 2.01 1.50 -2.22
C ILE A 70 1.50 2.68 -1.40
N THR A 71 2.10 3.87 -1.60
CA THR A 71 1.66 5.12 -1.01
C THR A 71 1.24 6.13 -2.07
N GLY A 72 0.48 7.14 -1.65
CA GLY A 72 -0.04 8.23 -2.47
C GLY A 72 -1.38 8.71 -1.95
N THR A 73 -1.93 9.77 -2.51
CA THR A 73 -3.25 10.26 -2.16
C THR A 73 -4.32 9.36 -2.78
N LYS A 74 -4.28 9.17 -4.10
CA LYS A 74 -5.26 8.40 -4.87
C LYS A 74 -4.58 7.24 -5.62
N GLY A 75 -5.37 6.27 -6.09
CA GLY A 75 -4.90 5.18 -6.94
C GLY A 75 -4.33 3.96 -6.19
N LYS A 76 -4.04 4.04 -4.87
CA LYS A 76 -3.48 2.92 -4.10
C LYS A 76 -4.26 1.63 -4.28
N THR A 77 -5.53 1.63 -3.96
CA THR A 77 -6.40 0.45 -4.02
C THR A 77 -6.45 -0.16 -5.41
N THR A 78 -6.72 0.65 -6.44
CA THR A 78 -6.78 0.15 -7.82
C THR A 78 -5.47 -0.48 -8.26
N THR A 79 -4.34 0.19 -7.99
CA THR A 79 -3.01 -0.31 -8.33
C THR A 79 -2.68 -1.60 -7.57
N THR A 80 -3.04 -1.69 -6.28
CA THR A 80 -2.84 -2.89 -5.45
C THR A 80 -3.56 -4.11 -6.04
N TYR A 81 -4.81 -3.93 -6.48
CA TYR A 81 -5.57 -5.01 -7.14
C TYR A 81 -4.99 -5.37 -8.50
N MET A 82 -4.60 -4.40 -9.32
CA MET A 82 -3.96 -4.66 -10.62
C MET A 82 -2.70 -5.52 -10.44
N ILE A 83 -1.80 -5.12 -9.55
CA ILE A 83 -0.55 -5.86 -9.28
C ILE A 83 -0.87 -7.28 -8.79
N LYS A 84 -1.72 -7.41 -7.76
CA LYS A 84 -2.12 -8.73 -7.23
C LYS A 84 -2.68 -9.63 -8.31
N ASN A 85 -3.61 -9.12 -9.12
CA ASN A 85 -4.28 -9.92 -10.15
C ASN A 85 -3.29 -10.39 -11.23
N VAL A 86 -2.38 -9.52 -11.67
CA VAL A 86 -1.33 -9.88 -12.63
C VAL A 86 -0.41 -10.96 -12.05
N LEU A 87 0.11 -10.77 -10.83
CA LEU A 87 1.00 -11.75 -10.20
C LEU A 87 0.31 -13.09 -9.99
N CYS A 88 -0.94 -13.09 -9.52
CA CYS A 88 -1.71 -14.34 -9.36
C CYS A 88 -1.97 -15.05 -10.68
N ALA A 89 -2.30 -14.33 -11.76
CA ALA A 89 -2.48 -14.91 -13.09
C ALA A 89 -1.20 -15.52 -13.66
N CYS A 90 -0.03 -14.98 -13.25
CA CYS A 90 1.29 -15.53 -13.57
C CYS A 90 1.72 -16.67 -12.63
N GLY A 91 0.83 -17.20 -11.79
CA GLY A 91 1.13 -18.30 -10.87
C GLY A 91 1.87 -17.89 -9.59
N ILE A 92 2.04 -16.58 -9.34
CA ILE A 92 2.68 -16.06 -8.14
C ILE A 92 1.60 -15.78 -7.10
N LYS A 93 1.36 -16.71 -6.19
CA LYS A 93 0.34 -16.55 -5.13
C LYS A 93 0.67 -15.31 -4.28
N THR A 94 -0.19 -14.30 -4.36
CA THR A 94 0.05 -12.97 -3.82
C THR A 94 -1.03 -12.57 -2.83
N GLY A 95 -0.61 -12.19 -1.61
CA GLY A 95 -1.49 -11.62 -0.59
C GLY A 95 -1.76 -10.13 -0.85
N LEU A 96 -2.81 -9.61 -0.22
CA LEU A 96 -3.19 -8.20 -0.30
C LEU A 96 -3.56 -7.67 1.08
N ILE A 97 -3.10 -6.47 1.43
CA ILE A 97 -3.58 -5.69 2.57
C ILE A 97 -4.00 -4.32 2.04
N GLY A 98 -5.27 -3.98 2.15
CA GLY A 98 -5.77 -2.72 1.60
C GLY A 98 -7.01 -2.17 2.29
N THR A 99 -7.51 -1.08 1.75
CA THR A 99 -8.68 -0.35 2.30
C THR A 99 -9.95 -1.20 2.31
N ILE A 100 -10.16 -2.04 1.28
CA ILE A 100 -11.39 -2.82 1.12
C ILE A 100 -11.31 -4.11 1.92
N GLU A 101 -10.20 -4.85 1.74
CA GLU A 101 -10.06 -6.21 2.27
C GLU A 101 -8.59 -6.59 2.43
N THR A 102 -8.37 -7.64 3.21
CA THR A 102 -7.12 -8.38 3.32
C THR A 102 -7.32 -9.75 2.69
N VAL A 103 -6.43 -10.13 1.76
CA VAL A 103 -6.49 -11.44 1.07
C VAL A 103 -5.29 -12.28 1.51
N ILE A 104 -5.55 -13.46 2.07
CA ILE A 104 -4.56 -14.42 2.57
C ILE A 104 -4.76 -15.73 1.83
N GLY A 105 -3.98 -15.95 0.77
CA GLY A 105 -4.21 -17.11 -0.10
C GLY A 105 -5.60 -17.06 -0.74
N ASP A 106 -6.48 -17.95 -0.33
CA ASP A 106 -7.86 -18.03 -0.85
C ASP A 106 -8.90 -17.43 0.11
N GLU A 107 -8.45 -16.98 1.29
CA GLU A 107 -9.29 -16.32 2.29
C GLU A 107 -9.32 -14.81 2.06
N THR A 108 -10.50 -14.21 2.24
CA THR A 108 -10.71 -12.75 2.14
C THR A 108 -11.39 -12.26 3.40
N ILE A 109 -10.79 -11.27 4.05
CA ILE A 109 -11.26 -10.67 5.30
C ILE A 109 -11.50 -9.17 5.07
N PRO A 110 -12.68 -8.62 5.44
CA PRO A 110 -12.92 -7.18 5.38
C PRO A 110 -11.88 -6.40 6.20
N SER A 111 -11.38 -5.29 5.66
CA SER A 111 -10.41 -4.45 6.34
C SER A 111 -11.08 -3.44 7.27
N CYS A 112 -10.50 -3.21 8.45
CA CYS A 112 -10.88 -2.12 9.34
C CYS A 112 -10.04 -0.85 9.08
N ASN A 113 -8.81 -1.01 8.61
CA ASN A 113 -7.87 0.07 8.33
C ASN A 113 -7.13 -0.19 7.03
N THR A 114 -6.85 0.85 6.26
CA THR A 114 -6.01 0.76 5.05
C THR A 114 -4.64 0.14 5.35
N THR A 115 -4.02 0.54 6.45
CA THR A 115 -2.76 0.02 6.96
C THR A 115 -2.98 -0.38 8.41
N PRO A 116 -3.05 -1.68 8.73
CA PRO A 116 -3.25 -2.17 10.11
C PRO A 116 -2.10 -1.79 11.05
N GLU A 117 -2.28 -2.04 12.36
CA GLU A 117 -1.18 -1.92 13.33
C GLU A 117 -0.10 -2.99 13.08
N SER A 118 1.15 -2.70 13.48
CA SER A 118 2.32 -3.54 13.17
C SER A 118 2.15 -5.00 13.60
N LEU A 119 1.52 -5.26 14.75
CA LEU A 119 1.23 -6.63 15.20
C LEU A 119 0.35 -7.37 14.18
N GLN A 120 -0.71 -6.73 13.72
CA GLN A 120 -1.63 -7.31 12.73
C GLN A 120 -0.97 -7.49 11.36
N ILE A 121 -0.08 -6.57 10.95
CA ILE A 121 0.67 -6.70 9.70
C ILE A 121 1.53 -7.97 9.74
N HIS A 122 2.35 -8.15 10.79
CA HIS A 122 3.23 -9.31 10.89
C HIS A 122 2.47 -10.62 11.09
N GLU A 123 1.36 -10.62 11.83
CA GLU A 123 0.44 -11.76 11.92
C GLU A 123 -0.10 -12.15 10.54
N THR A 124 -0.57 -11.16 9.79
CA THR A 124 -1.11 -11.36 8.43
C THR A 124 -0.04 -11.88 7.48
N PHE A 125 1.17 -11.29 7.51
CA PHE A 125 2.30 -11.79 6.72
C PHE A 125 2.65 -13.23 7.08
N ARG A 126 2.61 -13.59 8.36
CA ARG A 126 2.84 -14.99 8.80
C ARG A 126 1.78 -15.92 8.21
N LYS A 127 0.50 -15.57 8.31
CA LYS A 127 -0.60 -16.32 7.68
C LYS A 127 -0.45 -16.44 6.16
N MET A 128 0.00 -15.38 5.47
CA MET A 128 0.29 -15.41 4.03
C MET A 128 1.41 -16.39 3.70
N VAL A 129 2.50 -16.38 4.47
CA VAL A 129 3.60 -17.36 4.31
C VAL A 129 3.08 -18.78 4.49
N ASP A 130 2.30 -19.04 5.53
CA ASP A 130 1.73 -20.36 5.82
C ASP A 130 0.73 -20.82 4.74
N ALA A 131 -0.01 -19.88 4.13
CA ALA A 131 -0.88 -20.13 2.99
C ALA A 131 -0.13 -20.30 1.66
N GLY A 132 1.22 -20.22 1.66
CA GLY A 132 2.07 -20.42 0.49
C GLY A 132 2.18 -19.19 -0.43
N CYS A 133 1.79 -17.99 0.02
CA CYS A 133 2.03 -16.76 -0.72
C CYS A 133 3.53 -16.54 -0.91
N LYS A 134 3.88 -15.99 -2.08
CA LYS A 134 5.27 -15.62 -2.45
C LYS A 134 5.48 -14.11 -2.42
N ALA A 135 4.41 -13.36 -2.57
CA ALA A 135 4.42 -11.90 -2.55
C ALA A 135 3.26 -11.36 -1.72
N VAL A 136 3.39 -10.11 -1.30
CA VAL A 136 2.30 -9.32 -0.71
C VAL A 136 2.33 -7.92 -1.29
N VAL A 137 1.16 -7.40 -1.64
CA VAL A 137 0.96 -6.01 -2.01
C VAL A 137 0.14 -5.34 -0.93
N MET A 138 0.62 -4.23 -0.39
CA MET A 138 -0.12 -3.52 0.64
C MET A 138 -0.23 -2.02 0.40
N GLU A 139 -1.38 -1.46 0.73
CA GLU A 139 -1.57 -0.03 0.80
C GLU A 139 -0.89 0.53 2.04
N VAL A 140 0.00 1.51 1.85
CA VAL A 140 0.74 2.17 2.93
C VAL A 140 0.26 3.62 3.03
N SER A 141 -0.66 3.87 3.97
CA SER A 141 -1.22 5.19 4.21
C SER A 141 -0.20 6.12 4.89
N SER A 142 -0.35 7.43 4.71
CA SER A 142 0.47 8.41 5.42
C SER A 142 0.34 8.30 6.93
N GLN A 143 -0.86 8.00 7.43
CA GLN A 143 -1.11 7.78 8.85
C GLN A 143 -0.41 6.50 9.35
N GLY A 144 -0.38 5.42 8.54
CA GLY A 144 0.38 4.21 8.86
C GLY A 144 1.88 4.48 8.98
N LEU A 145 2.42 5.34 8.09
CA LEU A 145 3.82 5.78 8.14
C LEU A 145 4.09 6.77 9.30
N LYS A 146 3.15 7.67 9.61
CA LYS A 146 3.23 8.58 10.75
C LYS A 146 3.32 7.81 12.06
N LEU A 147 2.51 6.77 12.21
CA LEU A 147 2.39 5.95 13.41
C LEU A 147 3.31 4.72 13.43
N ASP A 148 4.35 4.70 12.60
CA ASP A 148 5.37 3.65 12.53
C ASP A 148 4.79 2.22 12.37
N ARG A 149 3.59 2.08 11.76
CA ARG A 149 2.92 0.77 11.59
C ARG A 149 3.69 -0.19 10.69
N THR A 150 4.50 0.34 9.77
CA THR A 150 5.35 -0.43 8.86
C THR A 150 6.83 -0.38 9.25
N ALA A 151 7.15 0.16 10.42
CA ALA A 151 8.54 0.26 10.87
C ALA A 151 9.21 -1.11 10.95
N GLY A 152 10.48 -1.19 10.56
CA GLY A 152 11.25 -2.44 10.53
C GLY A 152 11.02 -3.30 9.28
N ILE A 153 9.99 -3.04 8.47
CA ILE A 153 9.81 -3.70 7.17
C ILE A 153 10.69 -2.98 6.14
N MET A 154 11.57 -3.72 5.47
CA MET A 154 12.28 -3.25 4.29
C MET A 154 11.57 -3.80 3.05
N PHE A 155 10.69 -2.99 2.46
CA PHE A 155 9.97 -3.37 1.25
C PHE A 155 10.93 -3.64 0.09
N ASP A 156 10.66 -4.65 -0.71
CA ASP A 156 11.40 -4.89 -1.95
C ASP A 156 11.07 -3.79 -2.97
N ILE A 157 9.79 -3.40 -3.06
CA ILE A 157 9.35 -2.27 -3.87
C ILE A 157 8.49 -1.32 -3.04
N GLY A 158 8.84 -0.03 -3.08
CA GLY A 158 8.02 1.08 -2.61
C GLY A 158 7.45 1.86 -3.80
N VAL A 159 6.15 2.14 -3.80
CA VAL A 159 5.46 2.82 -4.91
C VAL A 159 4.93 4.18 -4.46
N PHE A 160 5.11 5.21 -5.29
CA PHE A 160 4.47 6.51 -5.17
C PHE A 160 3.54 6.78 -6.34
N THR A 161 2.24 6.97 -6.06
CA THR A 161 1.24 7.22 -7.10
C THR A 161 1.04 8.70 -7.40
N ASN A 162 0.73 9.51 -6.39
CA ASN A 162 0.51 10.96 -6.50
C ASN A 162 0.41 11.61 -5.11
N LEU A 163 0.48 12.94 -5.07
CA LEU A 163 0.25 13.73 -3.87
C LEU A 163 -0.62 14.96 -4.15
N GLU A 164 -1.80 14.98 -3.54
CA GLU A 164 -2.71 16.12 -3.55
C GLU A 164 -3.02 16.52 -2.09
N PRO A 165 -3.39 17.79 -1.82
CA PRO A 165 -3.85 18.19 -0.49
C PRO A 165 -5.05 17.35 -0.05
N ASP A 166 -4.84 16.54 0.96
CA ASP A 166 -5.82 15.63 1.55
C ASP A 166 -5.35 15.26 2.97
N HIS A 167 -6.24 14.76 3.81
CA HIS A 167 -5.87 14.32 5.15
C HIS A 167 -5.13 15.38 6.01
N ILE A 168 -5.53 16.65 5.89
CA ILE A 168 -4.99 17.76 6.70
C ILE A 168 -6.08 18.21 7.66
N GLY A 169 -5.86 18.02 8.95
CA GLY A 169 -6.84 18.35 9.97
C GLY A 169 -6.37 17.98 11.39
N PRO A 170 -7.18 18.29 12.41
CA PRO A 170 -6.79 18.11 13.82
C PRO A 170 -6.40 16.68 14.20
N ASP A 171 -7.08 15.69 13.60
CA ASP A 171 -6.87 14.25 13.89
C ASP A 171 -6.03 13.53 12.84
N GLU A 172 -5.50 14.28 11.87
CA GLU A 172 -4.75 13.71 10.75
C GLU A 172 -3.33 14.29 10.68
N HIS A 173 -3.00 15.06 9.63
CA HIS A 173 -1.71 15.73 9.50
C HIS A 173 -1.86 17.22 9.82
N ALA A 174 -0.88 17.78 10.55
CA ALA A 174 -0.89 19.18 10.92
C ALA A 174 -0.68 20.12 9.72
N SER A 175 0.00 19.63 8.67
CA SER A 175 0.26 20.38 7.44
C SER A 175 0.47 19.48 6.24
N PHE A 176 0.48 20.08 5.05
CA PHE A 176 0.80 19.38 3.81
C PHE A 176 2.25 18.86 3.81
N GLU A 177 3.17 19.60 4.40
CA GLU A 177 4.57 19.23 4.55
C GLU A 177 4.71 17.96 5.39
N GLU A 178 4.03 17.86 6.53
CA GLU A 178 4.00 16.64 7.35
C GLU A 178 3.42 15.46 6.57
N TYR A 179 2.34 15.70 5.81
CA TYR A 179 1.71 14.68 4.97
C TYR A 179 2.68 14.13 3.92
N LEU A 180 3.41 15.03 3.24
CA LEU A 180 4.46 14.69 2.28
C LEU A 180 5.60 13.91 2.95
N GLU A 181 6.13 14.42 4.07
CA GLU A 181 7.22 13.79 4.81
C GLU A 181 6.86 12.38 5.30
N CYS A 182 5.61 12.21 5.75
CA CYS A 182 5.12 10.88 6.13
C CYS A 182 5.17 9.90 4.96
N LYS A 183 4.68 10.27 3.77
CA LYS A 183 4.75 9.40 2.59
C LYS A 183 6.19 9.13 2.14
N ALA A 184 7.07 10.12 2.23
CA ALA A 184 8.48 9.99 1.90
C ALA A 184 9.21 8.93 2.76
N LYS A 185 8.70 8.63 3.97
CA LYS A 185 9.27 7.56 4.82
C LYS A 185 9.31 6.19 4.10
N LEU A 186 8.37 5.89 3.21
CA LEU A 186 8.36 4.63 2.46
C LEU A 186 9.65 4.45 1.64
N PHE A 187 10.20 5.54 1.09
CA PHE A 187 11.41 5.52 0.27
C PHE A 187 12.72 5.47 1.08
N LYS A 188 12.60 5.50 2.41
CA LYS A 188 13.68 5.18 3.35
C LYS A 188 13.63 3.73 3.83
N GLN A 189 12.58 2.99 3.49
CA GLN A 189 12.36 1.60 3.88
C GLN A 189 11.93 0.73 2.69
N CYS A 190 12.46 1.02 1.49
CA CYS A 190 12.33 0.13 0.33
C CYS A 190 13.67 0.02 -0.42
N ARG A 191 13.82 -1.07 -1.20
CA ARG A 191 15.00 -1.32 -2.02
C ARG A 191 14.91 -0.60 -3.36
N THR A 192 13.74 -0.73 -4.01
CA THR A 192 13.43 -0.07 -5.28
C THR A 192 12.21 0.82 -5.09
N GLY A 193 12.33 2.09 -5.49
CA GLY A 193 11.23 3.05 -5.52
C GLY A 193 10.67 3.17 -6.94
N ILE A 194 9.38 2.88 -7.14
CA ILE A 194 8.68 3.10 -8.41
C ILE A 194 7.81 4.33 -8.27
N VAL A 195 8.08 5.37 -9.05
CA VAL A 195 7.50 6.70 -8.82
C VAL A 195 6.84 7.28 -10.06
N ASN A 196 5.73 7.97 -9.87
CA ASN A 196 5.07 8.76 -10.90
C ASN A 196 5.88 10.03 -11.15
N VAL A 197 6.59 10.11 -12.29
CA VAL A 197 7.45 11.27 -12.61
C VAL A 197 6.65 12.53 -12.97
N ASP A 198 5.38 12.36 -13.33
CA ASP A 198 4.50 13.49 -13.71
C ASP A 198 3.89 14.19 -12.49
N ASP A 199 4.00 13.60 -11.29
CA ASP A 199 3.59 14.27 -10.07
C ASP A 199 4.66 15.30 -9.65
N LYS A 200 4.25 16.55 -9.44
CA LYS A 200 5.14 17.66 -9.11
C LYS A 200 5.91 17.47 -7.80
N HIS A 201 5.42 16.62 -6.90
CA HIS A 201 6.02 16.35 -5.59
C HIS A 201 6.97 15.14 -5.59
N THR A 202 7.17 14.47 -6.72
CA THR A 202 8.04 13.28 -6.81
C THR A 202 9.46 13.58 -6.34
N LYS A 203 10.01 14.75 -6.68
CA LYS A 203 11.35 15.16 -6.23
C LYS A 203 11.43 15.34 -4.71
N ASP A 204 10.39 15.88 -4.10
CA ASP A 204 10.32 16.09 -2.66
C ASP A 204 10.17 14.76 -1.90
N ILE A 205 9.33 13.85 -2.42
CA ILE A 205 9.17 12.48 -1.91
C ILE A 205 10.51 11.73 -1.91
N LEU A 206 11.32 11.91 -2.94
CA LEU A 206 12.61 11.21 -3.08
C LEU A 206 13.80 11.93 -2.43
N LYS A 207 13.65 13.13 -1.91
CA LYS A 207 14.74 13.99 -1.41
C LYS A 207 15.72 13.30 -0.46
N ASN A 208 15.23 12.41 0.40
CA ASN A 208 16.02 11.67 1.38
C ASN A 208 15.85 10.14 1.20
N SER A 209 15.56 9.68 -0.01
CA SER A 209 15.44 8.27 -0.32
C SER A 209 16.79 7.57 -0.27
N ILE A 210 16.76 6.27 0.05
CA ILE A 210 17.96 5.40 0.02
C ILE A 210 17.85 4.30 -1.03
N CYS A 211 16.71 4.23 -1.74
CA CYS A 211 16.41 3.21 -2.73
C CYS A 211 16.92 3.58 -4.12
N THR A 212 17.09 2.57 -4.98
CA THR A 212 17.17 2.80 -6.42
C THR A 212 15.79 3.21 -6.93
N THR A 213 15.72 4.06 -7.97
CA THR A 213 14.43 4.56 -8.46
C THR A 213 14.21 4.21 -9.91
N GLU A 214 12.95 3.88 -10.23
CA GLU A 214 12.42 3.75 -11.56
C GLU A 214 11.17 4.63 -11.66
N SER A 215 10.93 5.23 -12.83
CA SER A 215 9.84 6.16 -13.02
C SER A 215 8.83 5.66 -14.05
N TYR A 216 7.57 6.02 -13.82
CA TYR A 216 6.51 5.83 -14.80
C TYR A 216 5.71 7.12 -15.00
N GLY A 217 5.07 7.25 -16.15
CA GLY A 217 4.27 8.43 -16.47
C GLY A 217 3.88 8.52 -17.93
N VAL A 218 3.42 9.70 -18.35
CA VAL A 218 3.18 10.06 -19.77
C VAL A 218 4.27 10.97 -20.31
N SER A 219 5.07 11.55 -19.43
CA SER A 219 6.22 12.39 -19.78
C SER A 219 7.28 11.60 -20.54
N GLU A 220 8.01 12.29 -21.42
CA GLU A 220 9.14 11.72 -22.15
C GLU A 220 10.31 11.30 -21.24
N THR A 221 10.35 11.83 -20.04
CA THR A 221 11.39 11.52 -19.05
C THR A 221 11.13 10.26 -18.25
N ALA A 222 9.94 9.64 -18.40
CA ALA A 222 9.58 8.42 -17.70
C ALA A 222 10.31 7.19 -18.27
N ASP A 223 10.84 6.33 -17.39
CA ASP A 223 11.47 5.06 -17.77
C ASP A 223 10.46 4.08 -18.39
N ILE A 224 9.20 4.18 -17.96
CA ILE A 224 8.04 3.44 -18.49
C ILE A 224 6.93 4.45 -18.76
N ARG A 225 6.58 4.64 -20.04
CA ARG A 225 5.63 5.69 -20.42
C ARG A 225 4.46 5.17 -21.24
N ALA A 226 3.30 5.84 -21.10
CA ALA A 226 2.17 5.65 -22.00
C ALA A 226 2.23 6.67 -23.14
N VAL A 227 2.07 6.17 -24.35
CA VAL A 227 1.90 6.97 -25.56
C VAL A 227 0.65 6.52 -26.33
N ASP A 228 0.16 7.35 -27.23
CA ASP A 228 -1.01 7.06 -28.06
C ASP A 228 -2.28 6.68 -27.25
N VAL A 229 -2.50 7.39 -26.13
CA VAL A 229 -3.67 7.14 -25.28
C VAL A 229 -4.96 7.48 -26.02
N LYS A 230 -5.87 6.51 -26.15
CA LYS A 230 -7.16 6.65 -26.85
C LYS A 230 -8.29 6.13 -25.96
N LEU A 231 -9.36 6.91 -25.85
CA LEU A 231 -10.58 6.45 -25.18
C LEU A 231 -11.35 5.51 -26.12
N LEU A 232 -11.87 4.43 -25.56
CA LEU A 232 -12.78 3.52 -26.26
C LEU A 232 -14.20 4.02 -26.05
N HIS A 233 -14.89 4.32 -27.16
CA HIS A 233 -16.29 4.74 -27.20
C HIS A 233 -17.09 3.77 -28.07
N GLU A 234 -17.26 2.54 -27.57
CA GLU A 234 -18.18 1.59 -28.19
C GLU A 234 -19.46 1.49 -27.34
N PRO A 235 -20.65 1.33 -27.94
CA PRO A 235 -21.87 1.13 -27.18
C PRO A 235 -21.74 -0.02 -26.17
N GLY A 236 -21.95 0.28 -24.88
CA GLY A 236 -21.85 -0.70 -23.79
C GLY A 236 -20.43 -1.05 -23.35
N LYS A 237 -19.39 -0.42 -23.92
CA LYS A 237 -18.00 -0.58 -23.49
C LYS A 237 -17.39 0.78 -23.19
N ILE A 238 -16.82 0.92 -22.02
CA ILE A 238 -16.06 2.09 -21.59
C ILE A 238 -14.64 1.59 -21.30
N GLY A 239 -13.65 2.33 -21.76
CA GLY A 239 -12.26 1.95 -21.52
C GLY A 239 -11.27 2.85 -22.25
N LEU A 240 -10.03 2.44 -22.29
CA LEU A 240 -8.98 3.13 -23.03
C LEU A 240 -7.92 2.14 -23.53
N THR A 241 -7.14 2.59 -24.51
CA THR A 241 -5.95 1.88 -24.99
C THR A 241 -4.76 2.84 -25.01
N TYR A 242 -3.57 2.29 -24.87
CA TYR A 242 -2.32 3.02 -25.05
C TYR A 242 -1.18 2.06 -25.37
N LYS A 243 -0.06 2.60 -25.84
CA LYS A 243 1.19 1.85 -25.96
C LYS A 243 2.08 2.15 -24.77
N CYS A 244 2.51 1.11 -24.07
CA CYS A 244 3.56 1.20 -23.07
C CYS A 244 4.91 1.12 -23.76
N GLN A 245 5.80 2.06 -23.47
CA GLN A 245 7.15 2.14 -24.06
C GLN A 245 8.21 2.40 -22.98
N GLY A 246 9.44 2.00 -23.23
CA GLY A 246 10.61 2.21 -22.36
C GLY A 246 11.20 0.90 -21.87
N LEU A 247 11.39 0.73 -20.57
CA LEU A 247 11.93 -0.51 -19.99
C LEU A 247 11.11 -1.76 -20.34
N ILE A 248 9.88 -1.58 -20.74
CA ILE A 248 9.01 -2.64 -21.30
C ILE A 248 8.16 -2.04 -22.42
N ASN A 249 7.96 -2.81 -23.50
CA ASN A 249 7.12 -2.40 -24.62
C ASN A 249 5.97 -3.38 -24.79
N MET A 250 4.71 -2.87 -24.78
CA MET A 250 3.50 -3.66 -24.93
C MET A 250 2.30 -2.77 -25.30
N ASP A 251 1.27 -3.35 -25.91
CA ASP A 251 -0.01 -2.68 -26.08
C ASP A 251 -0.88 -2.90 -24.83
N VAL A 252 -1.60 -1.89 -24.40
CA VAL A 252 -2.45 -1.97 -23.21
C VAL A 252 -3.87 -1.56 -23.55
N ALA A 253 -4.82 -2.38 -23.15
CA ALA A 253 -6.24 -2.07 -23.17
C ALA A 253 -6.80 -2.18 -21.74
N LEU A 254 -7.63 -1.24 -21.34
CA LEU A 254 -8.26 -1.19 -20.02
C LEU A 254 -9.77 -1.04 -20.16
N SER A 255 -10.53 -1.74 -19.33
CA SER A 255 -11.97 -1.52 -19.15
C SER A 255 -12.29 -0.35 -18.22
N LEU A 256 -11.28 0.25 -17.58
CA LEU A 256 -11.42 1.40 -16.69
C LEU A 256 -11.07 2.69 -17.46
N PRO A 257 -11.99 3.67 -17.56
CA PRO A 257 -11.74 4.94 -18.25
C PRO A 257 -10.89 5.90 -17.41
N GLY A 258 -10.43 6.99 -18.05
CA GLY A 258 -9.76 8.11 -17.40
C GLY A 258 -8.23 7.97 -17.27
N MET A 259 -7.54 9.11 -17.26
CA MET A 259 -6.07 9.16 -17.20
C MET A 259 -5.50 8.51 -15.94
N PHE A 260 -6.23 8.56 -14.81
CA PHE A 260 -5.81 7.87 -13.58
C PHE A 260 -5.68 6.35 -13.79
N SER A 261 -6.48 5.75 -14.69
CA SER A 261 -6.36 4.32 -15.02
C SER A 261 -5.10 4.02 -15.83
N VAL A 262 -4.65 4.98 -16.68
CA VAL A 262 -3.35 4.89 -17.34
C VAL A 262 -2.23 4.85 -16.31
N TYR A 263 -2.19 5.80 -15.37
CA TYR A 263 -1.16 5.84 -14.33
C TYR A 263 -1.16 4.60 -13.44
N ASN A 264 -2.35 4.14 -13.01
CA ASN A 264 -2.45 2.95 -12.17
C ASN A 264 -1.97 1.68 -12.89
N SER A 265 -2.30 1.53 -14.17
CA SER A 265 -1.84 0.38 -14.96
C SER A 265 -0.36 0.46 -15.33
N LEU A 266 0.17 1.64 -15.66
CA LEU A 266 1.62 1.84 -15.83
C LEU A 266 2.39 1.46 -14.57
N CYS A 267 1.90 1.90 -13.41
CA CYS A 267 2.47 1.52 -12.13
C CYS A 267 2.45 -0.01 -11.92
N ALA A 268 1.32 -0.66 -12.23
CA ALA A 268 1.21 -2.12 -12.11
C ALA A 268 2.18 -2.84 -13.06
N ILE A 269 2.32 -2.36 -14.30
CA ILE A 269 3.31 -2.88 -15.28
C ILE A 269 4.73 -2.69 -14.75
N ALA A 270 5.06 -1.50 -14.23
CA ALA A 270 6.38 -1.21 -13.69
C ALA A 270 6.74 -2.14 -12.52
N VAL A 271 5.81 -2.41 -11.61
CA VAL A 271 6.01 -3.33 -10.49
C VAL A 271 6.13 -4.77 -10.96
N THR A 272 5.19 -5.24 -11.79
CA THR A 272 5.11 -6.66 -12.17
C THR A 272 6.26 -7.08 -13.09
N ARG A 273 6.87 -6.14 -13.82
CA ARG A 273 8.08 -6.36 -14.62
C ARG A 273 9.22 -6.99 -13.79
N HIS A 274 9.34 -6.69 -12.51
CA HIS A 274 10.36 -7.27 -11.63
C HIS A 274 10.20 -8.78 -11.38
N PHE A 275 9.08 -9.35 -11.79
CA PHE A 275 8.79 -10.79 -11.64
C PHE A 275 8.97 -11.58 -12.94
N ASN A 276 9.49 -10.95 -14.00
CA ASN A 276 9.65 -11.58 -15.33
C ASN A 276 8.33 -12.20 -15.85
N VAL A 277 7.21 -11.53 -15.64
CA VAL A 277 5.88 -11.99 -16.04
C VAL A 277 5.70 -11.93 -17.56
N ASP A 278 4.86 -12.84 -18.08
CA ASP A 278 4.49 -12.85 -19.49
C ASP A 278 3.62 -11.62 -19.83
N LYS A 279 3.99 -10.89 -20.87
CA LYS A 279 3.29 -9.67 -21.32
C LYS A 279 1.85 -9.94 -21.73
N ASP A 280 1.60 -11.05 -22.42
CA ASP A 280 0.25 -11.41 -22.87
C ASP A 280 -0.68 -11.65 -21.68
N ILE A 281 -0.16 -12.22 -20.59
CA ILE A 281 -0.91 -12.37 -19.34
C ILE A 281 -1.20 -10.99 -18.73
N VAL A 282 -0.21 -10.10 -18.69
CA VAL A 282 -0.38 -8.73 -18.16
C VAL A 282 -1.45 -7.99 -18.94
N GLU A 283 -1.40 -8.01 -20.28
CA GLU A 283 -2.38 -7.38 -21.18
C GLU A 283 -3.80 -7.90 -20.91
N ASN A 284 -3.97 -9.23 -20.88
CA ASN A 284 -5.27 -9.86 -20.65
C ASN A 284 -5.85 -9.53 -19.29
N VAL A 285 -5.04 -9.54 -18.22
CA VAL A 285 -5.50 -9.23 -16.87
C VAL A 285 -5.91 -7.77 -16.76
N LEU A 286 -5.10 -6.83 -17.28
CA LEU A 286 -5.40 -5.40 -17.22
C LEU A 286 -6.65 -5.04 -18.01
N LYS A 287 -6.91 -5.72 -19.13
CA LYS A 287 -8.10 -5.52 -19.95
C LYS A 287 -9.40 -5.78 -19.18
N ASP A 288 -9.42 -6.80 -18.32
CA ASP A 288 -10.61 -7.26 -17.60
C ASP A 288 -10.57 -6.93 -16.09
N VAL A 289 -9.63 -6.08 -15.68
CA VAL A 289 -9.46 -5.74 -14.26
C VAL A 289 -10.72 -5.10 -13.68
N LYS A 290 -11.18 -5.65 -12.56
CA LYS A 290 -12.28 -5.12 -11.77
C LYS A 290 -11.79 -4.86 -10.36
N VAL A 291 -12.18 -3.71 -9.82
CA VAL A 291 -11.87 -3.33 -8.45
C VAL A 291 -13.19 -2.98 -7.76
N LYS A 292 -13.53 -3.73 -6.71
CA LYS A 292 -14.78 -3.57 -5.97
C LYS A 292 -14.97 -2.14 -5.51
N GLY A 293 -16.13 -1.54 -5.87
CA GLY A 293 -16.45 -0.16 -5.53
C GLY A 293 -15.57 0.91 -6.20
N ARG A 294 -14.83 0.58 -7.27
CA ARG A 294 -14.03 1.53 -8.06
C ARG A 294 -14.41 1.41 -9.52
N ILE A 295 -15.18 2.38 -10.01
CA ILE A 295 -15.70 2.40 -11.40
C ILE A 295 -16.31 1.04 -11.78
N GLU A 296 -17.04 0.44 -10.87
CA GLU A 296 -17.66 -0.85 -11.08
C GLU A 296 -18.89 -0.68 -11.99
N LEU A 297 -18.81 -1.21 -13.20
CA LEU A 297 -19.92 -1.16 -14.15
C LEU A 297 -20.95 -2.23 -13.82
N VAL A 298 -22.18 -1.82 -13.58
CA VAL A 298 -23.30 -2.71 -13.30
C VAL A 298 -24.23 -2.72 -14.52
N LYS A 299 -24.31 -3.86 -15.21
CA LYS A 299 -25.18 -4.01 -16.36
C LYS A 299 -26.63 -4.22 -15.91
N VAL A 300 -27.43 -3.16 -15.95
CA VAL A 300 -28.87 -3.19 -15.62
C VAL A 300 -29.75 -2.96 -16.84
N SER A 301 -29.22 -2.36 -17.91
CA SER A 301 -29.97 -2.03 -19.13
C SER A 301 -29.00 -1.87 -20.31
N ASP A 302 -29.51 -2.07 -21.52
CA ASP A 302 -28.74 -1.73 -22.74
C ASP A 302 -28.90 -0.25 -23.16
N LYS A 303 -29.73 0.51 -22.43
CA LYS A 303 -30.01 1.94 -22.71
C LYS A 303 -29.14 2.88 -21.89
N PHE A 304 -28.57 2.43 -20.78
CA PHE A 304 -27.69 3.23 -19.92
C PHE A 304 -26.70 2.34 -19.16
N THR A 305 -25.61 2.95 -18.76
CA THR A 305 -24.58 2.32 -17.92
C THR A 305 -24.72 2.83 -16.49
N LEU A 306 -24.83 1.93 -15.51
CA LEU A 306 -24.73 2.26 -14.10
C LEU A 306 -23.30 2.01 -13.65
N MET A 307 -22.75 2.96 -12.91
CA MET A 307 -21.39 2.89 -12.36
C MET A 307 -21.43 3.09 -10.86
N ILE A 308 -20.73 2.24 -10.12
CA ILE A 308 -20.51 2.38 -8.69
C ILE A 308 -19.06 2.82 -8.48
N ASP A 309 -18.87 3.96 -7.81
CA ASP A 309 -17.53 4.45 -7.45
C ASP A 309 -17.51 5.00 -6.03
N TYR A 310 -16.43 4.74 -5.32
CA TYR A 310 -16.15 5.29 -4.01
C TYR A 310 -15.38 6.60 -4.19
N ALA A 311 -16.07 7.61 -4.68
CA ALA A 311 -15.54 8.95 -4.85
C ALA A 311 -15.72 9.77 -3.57
N HIS A 312 -14.64 10.38 -3.09
CA HIS A 312 -14.66 11.30 -1.96
C HIS A 312 -14.63 12.76 -2.39
N ASN A 313 -14.12 13.05 -3.59
CA ASN A 313 -13.88 14.40 -4.11
C ASN A 313 -14.27 14.47 -5.58
#